data_b200af232aae1bc0b9c978a8f0013bdf
#
_entry.id   b200af232aae1bc0b9c978a8f0013bdf
#
_cell.length_a   1.000
_cell.length_b   1.000
_cell.length_c   1.000
_cell.angle_alpha   90.00
_cell.angle_beta   90.00
_cell.angle_gamma   90.00
#
_symmetry.space_group_name_H-M   'P 1'
#
loop_
_entity.id
_entity.type
_entity.pdbx_description
1 polymer ?
#
loop_
_entity_poly.entity_id
_entity_poly.type
_entity_poly.pdbx_seq_one_letter_code
_entity_poly.pdbx_strand_id
1 'polypeptide(L)'
;MITPASAQTLPSVPPEYKDLYAMMDTKVSAFDARVGRSWDGRSSDVQFGAELLVANCNRGRQLLDPRAFEGATLELTRLQSLGVRAVTVCIGFPLLYRPFFEFNGDPGDYQGFIDFYRNLSTEVHRRNMRLIVESSILFGGVYSQGSGLNLLPYYKALNGADIVAGRLEVVRTIVREVRPDYLNLGSEPDTQGKLTGQPDISTPDGFSGMTAHLVEQLRASGVGKTRLGAGIGTWQQDGEAYLQLLCQIGIDFVDLHVYPVNGDMLNRLITYTDEANACGKPVAISEAWLQKQRDAEFAKIDAAFDNAIYARDAFSFWSPLDRKFLVSLTRFAHWKHLLYLSPFWSKFFWAYLEYDKTGRLSSQTLMAESARAAAAALMHGDVTPTGAAYKAAIAQH
;
A
#
# COMPACT_ATOMS: atom_id res chain seq x y z
N MET A 1 -29.36 -30.68 -3.12
CA MET A 1 -28.20 -31.21 -3.89
C MET A 1 -27.35 -30.03 -4.26
N ILE A 2 -26.20 -29.86 -3.62
CA ILE A 2 -25.23 -28.80 -3.92
C ILE A 2 -24.37 -29.38 -5.06
N THR A 3 -24.50 -28.80 -6.24
CA THR A 3 -23.63 -29.13 -7.39
C THR A 3 -22.19 -28.82 -6.98
N PRO A 4 -21.22 -29.77 -7.11
CA PRO A 4 -19.83 -29.47 -6.82
C PRO A 4 -19.35 -28.40 -7.81
N ALA A 5 -18.74 -27.33 -7.27
CA ALA A 5 -18.09 -26.31 -8.08
C ALA A 5 -17.09 -27.01 -9.02
N SER A 6 -17.24 -26.81 -10.32
CA SER A 6 -16.31 -27.34 -11.31
C SER A 6 -14.90 -26.93 -10.91
N ALA A 7 -14.00 -27.91 -10.79
CA ALA A 7 -12.58 -27.65 -10.59
C ALA A 7 -12.10 -26.78 -11.76
N GLN A 8 -11.95 -25.49 -11.53
CA GLN A 8 -11.32 -24.59 -12.49
C GLN A 8 -9.89 -25.10 -12.70
N THR A 9 -9.62 -25.62 -13.89
CA THR A 9 -8.25 -25.90 -14.33
C THR A 9 -7.45 -24.60 -14.21
N LEU A 10 -6.41 -24.60 -13.37
CA LEU A 10 -5.53 -23.43 -13.23
C LEU A 10 -4.95 -23.10 -14.61
N PRO A 11 -4.94 -21.81 -15.01
CA PRO A 11 -4.33 -21.39 -16.27
C PRO A 11 -2.87 -21.83 -16.30
N SER A 12 -2.41 -22.35 -17.43
CA SER A 12 -1.01 -22.74 -17.59
C SER A 12 -0.13 -21.49 -17.59
N VAL A 13 1.01 -21.54 -16.89
CA VAL A 13 1.98 -20.46 -16.89
C VAL A 13 2.62 -20.34 -18.28
N PRO A 14 2.56 -19.18 -18.95
CA PRO A 14 3.19 -18.98 -20.26
C PRO A 14 4.70 -19.24 -20.21
N PRO A 15 5.31 -19.75 -21.30
CA PRO A 15 6.73 -20.12 -21.32
C PRO A 15 7.67 -19.03 -20.84
N GLU A 16 7.42 -17.77 -21.22
CA GLU A 16 8.23 -16.59 -20.86
C GLU A 16 8.16 -16.21 -19.39
N TYR A 17 7.20 -16.72 -18.63
CA TYR A 17 7.04 -16.48 -17.20
C TYR A 17 7.40 -17.69 -16.33
N LYS A 18 7.72 -18.84 -16.89
CA LYS A 18 8.00 -20.07 -16.12
C LYS A 18 9.12 -19.89 -15.10
N ASP A 19 10.23 -19.29 -15.50
CA ASP A 19 11.38 -19.10 -14.62
C ASP A 19 11.05 -18.11 -13.49
N LEU A 20 10.36 -16.99 -13.81
CA LEU A 20 9.91 -16.02 -12.83
C LEU A 20 8.91 -16.66 -11.85
N TYR A 21 7.96 -17.44 -12.36
CA TYR A 21 6.99 -18.16 -11.53
C TYR A 21 7.68 -19.13 -10.58
N ALA A 22 8.61 -19.95 -11.07
CA ALA A 22 9.35 -20.90 -10.27
C ALA A 22 10.22 -20.23 -9.19
N MET A 23 10.89 -19.12 -9.53
CA MET A 23 11.66 -18.34 -8.55
C MET A 23 10.75 -17.83 -7.43
N MET A 24 9.63 -17.22 -7.76
CA MET A 24 8.68 -16.68 -6.79
C MET A 24 8.04 -17.79 -5.94
N ASP A 25 7.64 -18.91 -6.56
CA ASP A 25 7.08 -20.05 -5.83
C ASP A 25 8.09 -20.61 -4.82
N THR A 26 9.35 -20.70 -5.18
CA THR A 26 10.43 -21.12 -4.28
C THR A 26 10.53 -20.19 -3.06
N LYS A 27 10.57 -18.87 -3.29
CA LYS A 27 10.69 -17.86 -2.23
C LYS A 27 9.48 -17.85 -1.30
N VAL A 28 8.28 -17.82 -1.88
CA VAL A 28 7.03 -17.81 -1.09
C VAL A 28 6.85 -19.13 -0.34
N SER A 29 7.22 -20.28 -0.94
CA SER A 29 7.14 -21.59 -0.27
C SER A 29 8.11 -21.69 0.91
N ALA A 30 9.33 -21.15 0.77
CA ALA A 30 10.29 -21.13 1.87
C ALA A 30 9.79 -20.25 3.03
N PHE A 31 9.19 -19.10 2.72
CA PHE A 31 8.57 -18.22 3.72
C PHE A 31 7.38 -18.91 4.41
N ASP A 32 6.45 -19.49 3.64
CA ASP A 32 5.29 -20.21 4.18
C ASP A 32 5.72 -21.35 5.11
N ALA A 33 6.72 -22.13 4.70
CA ALA A 33 7.26 -23.21 5.53
C ALA A 33 7.92 -22.70 6.82
N ARG A 34 8.60 -21.54 6.78
CA ARG A 34 9.20 -20.92 7.97
C ARG A 34 8.11 -20.43 8.93
N VAL A 35 7.12 -19.70 8.41
CA VAL A 35 5.98 -19.22 9.22
C VAL A 35 5.21 -20.41 9.81
N GLY A 36 4.92 -21.45 9.02
CA GLY A 36 4.18 -22.62 9.47
C GLY A 36 4.89 -23.44 10.57
N ARG A 37 6.24 -23.40 10.62
CA ARG A 37 6.99 -24.02 11.72
C ARG A 37 7.06 -23.17 12.98
N SER A 38 6.92 -21.86 12.85
CA SER A 38 7.14 -20.91 13.94
C SER A 38 5.86 -20.44 14.60
N TRP A 39 4.76 -20.42 13.86
CA TRP A 39 3.44 -20.03 14.37
C TRP A 39 2.76 -21.20 15.07
N ASP A 40 2.28 -20.97 16.27
CA ASP A 40 1.62 -21.98 17.12
C ASP A 40 0.14 -22.24 16.75
N GLY A 41 -0.38 -21.58 15.70
CA GLY A 41 -1.76 -21.70 15.25
C GLY A 41 -2.75 -20.82 16.01
N ARG A 42 -2.29 -19.97 16.95
CA ARG A 42 -3.19 -19.09 17.69
C ARG A 42 -3.43 -17.77 16.97
N SER A 43 -4.66 -17.29 17.03
CA SER A 43 -5.01 -15.96 16.56
C SER A 43 -4.47 -14.85 17.49
N SER A 44 -4.26 -13.68 16.93
CA SER A 44 -3.90 -12.45 17.66
C SER A 44 -4.89 -11.34 17.30
N ASP A 45 -4.80 -10.20 17.97
CA ASP A 45 -5.68 -9.03 17.77
C ASP A 45 -5.34 -8.21 16.50
N VAL A 46 -4.68 -8.82 15.51
CA VAL A 46 -4.31 -8.16 14.26
C VAL A 46 -5.54 -7.67 13.50
N GLN A 47 -5.47 -6.43 13.01
CA GLN A 47 -6.52 -5.86 12.16
C GLN A 47 -6.24 -6.19 10.69
N PHE A 48 -7.13 -6.94 10.03
CA PHE A 48 -6.99 -7.23 8.60
C PHE A 48 -7.65 -6.15 7.77
N GLY A 49 -6.83 -5.53 6.94
CA GLY A 49 -7.19 -4.44 6.05
C GLY A 49 -7.08 -4.80 4.57
N ALA A 50 -7.28 -3.80 3.75
CA ALA A 50 -6.93 -3.78 2.32
C ALA A 50 -6.87 -2.34 1.84
N GLU A 51 -6.11 -2.07 0.77
CA GLU A 51 -6.11 -0.76 0.13
C GLU A 51 -7.49 -0.45 -0.48
N LEU A 52 -7.93 0.79 -0.30
CA LEU A 52 -9.12 1.35 -0.94
C LEU A 52 -8.69 2.09 -2.21
N LEU A 53 -8.57 1.35 -3.30
CA LEU A 53 -7.99 1.83 -4.57
C LEU A 53 -8.73 3.02 -5.20
N VAL A 54 -10.05 3.09 -5.06
CA VAL A 54 -10.84 4.19 -5.62
C VAL A 54 -10.50 5.52 -4.95
N ALA A 55 -10.04 5.49 -3.68
CA ALA A 55 -9.68 6.69 -2.92
C ALA A 55 -8.19 7.00 -2.92
N ASN A 56 -7.36 6.25 -3.65
CA ASN A 56 -5.90 6.47 -3.70
C ASN A 56 -5.59 7.86 -4.27
N CYS A 57 -4.70 8.58 -3.58
CA CYS A 57 -4.32 9.96 -3.89
C CYS A 57 -3.75 10.16 -5.31
N ASN A 58 -3.15 9.13 -5.91
CA ASN A 58 -2.61 9.19 -7.26
C ASN A 58 -3.69 9.38 -8.35
N ARG A 59 -4.97 9.25 -8.00
CA ARG A 59 -6.09 9.61 -8.88
C ARG A 59 -6.26 11.13 -9.07
N GLY A 60 -5.65 11.93 -8.19
CA GLY A 60 -5.69 13.39 -8.30
C GLY A 60 -7.11 13.93 -8.44
N ARG A 61 -7.35 14.81 -9.42
CA ARG A 61 -8.65 15.44 -9.66
C ARG A 61 -9.82 14.50 -9.94
N GLN A 62 -9.56 13.24 -10.33
CA GLN A 62 -10.63 12.25 -10.47
C GLN A 62 -11.38 12.02 -9.15
N LEU A 63 -10.73 12.28 -7.98
CA LEU A 63 -11.38 12.19 -6.68
C LEU A 63 -12.43 13.28 -6.43
N LEU A 64 -12.39 14.38 -7.19
CA LEU A 64 -13.37 15.47 -7.10
C LEU A 64 -14.67 15.19 -7.90
N ASP A 65 -14.69 14.14 -8.71
CA ASP A 65 -15.91 13.66 -9.36
C ASP A 65 -16.80 12.98 -8.29
N PRO A 66 -18.09 13.35 -8.16
CA PRO A 66 -19.01 12.73 -7.19
C PRO A 66 -19.05 11.21 -7.29
N ARG A 67 -18.89 10.64 -8.48
CA ARG A 67 -18.83 9.18 -8.71
C ARG A 67 -17.64 8.50 -8.03
N ALA A 68 -16.57 9.24 -7.74
CA ALA A 68 -15.44 8.67 -7.00
C ALA A 68 -15.83 8.30 -5.56
N PHE A 69 -16.64 9.11 -4.90
CA PHE A 69 -17.13 8.81 -3.56
C PHE A 69 -18.14 7.64 -3.57
N GLU A 70 -19.02 7.58 -4.58
CA GLU A 70 -19.92 6.43 -4.78
C GLU A 70 -19.13 5.13 -4.99
N GLY A 71 -18.09 5.18 -5.83
CA GLY A 71 -17.18 4.06 -6.08
C GLY A 71 -16.45 3.62 -4.81
N ALA A 72 -15.95 4.55 -4.02
CA ALA A 72 -15.29 4.25 -2.73
C ALA A 72 -16.28 3.59 -1.74
N THR A 73 -17.51 4.06 -1.68
CA THR A 73 -18.59 3.49 -0.85
C THR A 73 -18.93 2.06 -1.27
N LEU A 74 -18.96 1.79 -2.57
CA LEU A 74 -19.16 0.44 -3.10
C LEU A 74 -17.98 -0.47 -2.76
N GLU A 75 -16.75 -0.01 -2.98
CA GLU A 75 -15.55 -0.79 -2.66
C GLU A 75 -15.47 -1.12 -1.17
N LEU A 76 -15.77 -0.16 -0.27
CA LEU A 76 -15.90 -0.40 1.17
C LEU A 76 -16.90 -1.51 1.48
N THR A 77 -18.05 -1.52 0.82
CA THR A 77 -19.08 -2.56 0.99
C THR A 77 -18.55 -3.94 0.57
N ARG A 78 -17.82 -4.00 -0.53
CA ARG A 78 -17.24 -5.25 -1.03
C ARG A 78 -16.12 -5.75 -0.13
N LEU A 79 -15.20 -4.88 0.29
CA LEU A 79 -14.13 -5.23 1.23
C LEU A 79 -14.71 -5.73 2.56
N GLN A 80 -15.74 -5.06 3.10
CA GLN A 80 -16.42 -5.50 4.31
C GLN A 80 -17.05 -6.89 4.15
N SER A 81 -17.57 -7.23 2.97
CA SER A 81 -18.11 -8.56 2.66
C SER A 81 -17.05 -9.66 2.63
N LEU A 82 -15.78 -9.31 2.42
CA LEU A 82 -14.64 -10.21 2.55
C LEU A 82 -14.19 -10.38 4.03
N GLY A 83 -14.72 -9.62 4.97
CA GLY A 83 -14.31 -9.65 6.38
C GLY A 83 -13.26 -8.60 6.73
N VAL A 84 -12.88 -7.74 5.80
CA VAL A 84 -11.94 -6.63 6.02
C VAL A 84 -12.50 -5.66 7.06
N ARG A 85 -11.65 -5.24 8.02
CA ARG A 85 -12.01 -4.37 9.15
C ARG A 85 -11.25 -3.06 9.16
N ALA A 86 -10.25 -2.90 8.30
CA ALA A 86 -9.49 -1.68 8.13
C ALA A 86 -9.31 -1.37 6.63
N VAL A 87 -9.16 -0.12 6.27
CA VAL A 87 -8.80 0.28 4.91
C VAL A 87 -7.63 1.24 4.93
N THR A 88 -6.70 1.02 4.01
CA THR A 88 -5.56 1.90 3.78
C THR A 88 -5.86 2.85 2.63
N VAL A 89 -5.54 4.12 2.83
CA VAL A 89 -5.69 5.18 1.84
C VAL A 89 -4.42 6.01 1.80
N CYS A 90 -3.83 6.18 0.63
CA CYS A 90 -2.77 7.14 0.44
C CYS A 90 -3.33 8.57 0.39
N ILE A 91 -2.77 9.47 1.20
CA ILE A 91 -2.96 10.92 1.13
C ILE A 91 -1.58 11.58 1.13
N GLY A 92 -0.92 11.55 -0.05
CA GLY A 92 0.45 12.00 -0.20
C GLY A 92 0.59 13.52 -0.34
N PHE A 93 1.73 14.07 0.12
CA PHE A 93 2.14 15.43 -0.18
C PHE A 93 2.30 15.59 -1.71
N PRO A 94 1.79 16.66 -2.33
CA PRO A 94 1.21 17.88 -1.71
C PRO A 94 -0.33 17.97 -1.78
N LEU A 95 -1.07 16.86 -1.80
CA LEU A 95 -2.51 16.86 -2.11
C LEU A 95 -3.36 17.71 -1.13
N LEU A 96 -3.03 17.75 0.14
CA LEU A 96 -3.73 18.59 1.12
C LEU A 96 -2.87 19.80 1.54
N TYR A 97 -2.18 20.41 0.58
CA TYR A 97 -1.33 21.58 0.78
C TYR A 97 -1.77 22.73 -0.11
N ARG A 98 -2.37 23.76 0.47
CA ARG A 98 -2.97 24.89 -0.26
C ARG A 98 -2.00 25.57 -1.25
N PRO A 99 -0.71 25.84 -0.90
CA PRO A 99 0.23 26.46 -1.84
C PRO A 99 0.47 25.68 -3.12
N PHE A 100 0.29 24.36 -3.12
CA PHE A 100 0.35 23.54 -4.31
C PHE A 100 -0.76 23.88 -5.31
N PHE A 101 -1.98 24.08 -4.84
CA PHE A 101 -3.12 24.44 -5.69
C PHE A 101 -3.04 25.87 -6.18
N GLU A 102 -2.49 26.78 -5.38
CA GLU A 102 -2.18 28.16 -5.78
C GLU A 102 -1.12 28.18 -6.89
N PHE A 103 -0.04 27.38 -6.75
CA PHE A 103 0.99 27.19 -7.77
C PHE A 103 0.42 26.68 -9.10
N ASN A 104 -0.57 25.77 -9.06
CA ASN A 104 -1.21 25.21 -10.24
C ASN A 104 -2.35 26.08 -10.80
N GLY A 105 -2.72 27.19 -10.14
CA GLY A 105 -3.80 28.06 -10.58
C GLY A 105 -5.22 27.57 -10.25
N ASP A 106 -5.34 26.56 -9.39
CA ASP A 106 -6.60 25.89 -9.03
C ASP A 106 -6.89 25.88 -7.53
N PRO A 107 -6.88 27.05 -6.83
CA PRO A 107 -6.99 27.11 -5.37
C PRO A 107 -8.31 26.53 -4.83
N GLY A 108 -9.34 26.45 -5.66
CA GLY A 108 -10.66 25.89 -5.30
C GLY A 108 -10.63 24.38 -5.06
N ASP A 109 -9.74 23.64 -5.71
CA ASP A 109 -9.64 22.18 -5.59
C ASP A 109 -9.21 21.74 -4.18
N TYR A 110 -8.43 22.55 -3.48
CA TYR A 110 -7.95 22.25 -2.12
C TYR A 110 -9.08 21.84 -1.16
N GLN A 111 -10.16 22.62 -1.13
CA GLN A 111 -11.31 22.31 -0.27
C GLN A 111 -12.02 21.05 -0.71
N GLY A 112 -12.12 20.82 -2.01
CA GLY A 112 -12.74 19.59 -2.56
C GLY A 112 -12.04 18.32 -2.10
N PHE A 113 -10.71 18.30 -2.09
CA PHE A 113 -9.95 17.16 -1.57
C PHE A 113 -10.13 16.95 -0.06
N ILE A 114 -10.15 18.04 0.73
CA ILE A 114 -10.46 17.94 2.17
C ILE A 114 -11.84 17.34 2.38
N ASP A 115 -12.86 17.82 1.67
CA ASP A 115 -14.22 17.35 1.83
C ASP A 115 -14.36 15.89 1.41
N PHE A 116 -13.69 15.47 0.32
CA PHE A 116 -13.66 14.07 -0.09
C PHE A 116 -13.14 13.16 1.01
N TYR A 117 -11.94 13.43 1.54
CA TYR A 117 -11.32 12.57 2.56
C TYR A 117 -12.00 12.65 3.93
N ARG A 118 -12.58 13.81 4.30
CA ARG A 118 -13.42 13.93 5.51
C ARG A 118 -14.67 13.06 5.41
N ASN A 119 -15.36 13.10 4.27
CA ASN A 119 -16.55 12.29 4.02
C ASN A 119 -16.20 10.80 3.99
N LEU A 120 -15.07 10.45 3.36
CA LEU A 120 -14.57 9.08 3.33
C LEU A 120 -14.31 8.55 4.75
N SER A 121 -13.62 9.32 5.57
CA SER A 121 -13.34 8.96 6.98
C SER A 121 -14.65 8.74 7.75
N THR A 122 -15.61 9.63 7.58
CA THR A 122 -16.95 9.50 8.20
C THR A 122 -17.62 8.19 7.78
N GLU A 123 -17.56 7.85 6.49
CA GLU A 123 -18.16 6.62 5.97
C GLU A 123 -17.46 5.35 6.46
N VAL A 124 -16.12 5.35 6.55
CA VAL A 124 -15.32 4.24 7.10
C VAL A 124 -15.70 4.00 8.56
N HIS A 125 -15.71 5.05 9.39
CA HIS A 125 -16.05 4.93 10.81
C HIS A 125 -17.53 4.56 11.03
N ARG A 126 -18.46 5.06 10.20
CA ARG A 126 -19.88 4.67 10.25
C ARG A 126 -20.07 3.15 10.04
N ARG A 127 -19.15 2.51 9.33
CA ARG A 127 -19.13 1.06 9.10
C ARG A 127 -18.41 0.27 10.20
N ASN A 128 -17.96 0.93 11.27
CA ASN A 128 -17.12 0.34 12.32
C ASN A 128 -15.80 -0.25 11.75
N MET A 129 -15.27 0.36 10.69
CA MET A 129 -13.95 0.04 10.13
C MET A 129 -12.91 1.03 10.63
N ARG A 130 -11.63 0.64 10.58
CA ARG A 130 -10.51 1.52 10.87
C ARG A 130 -10.00 2.18 9.60
N LEU A 131 -9.60 3.44 9.72
CA LEU A 131 -8.95 4.19 8.65
C LEU A 131 -7.45 4.26 8.90
N ILE A 132 -6.67 3.72 7.99
CA ILE A 132 -5.22 3.83 7.91
C ILE A 132 -4.91 4.84 6.83
N VAL A 133 -4.16 5.88 7.14
CA VAL A 133 -3.71 6.87 6.15
C VAL A 133 -2.20 6.79 6.01
N GLU A 134 -1.75 6.65 4.78
CA GLU A 134 -0.35 6.78 4.40
C GLU A 134 -0.09 8.15 3.83
N SER A 135 0.71 8.94 4.56
CA SER A 135 1.12 10.27 4.13
C SER A 135 2.56 10.25 3.61
N SER A 136 2.71 9.84 2.37
CA SER A 136 3.97 9.81 1.64
C SER A 136 4.09 11.00 0.68
N ILE A 137 4.75 10.82 -0.45
CA ILE A 137 4.88 11.78 -1.54
C ILE A 137 4.03 11.30 -2.72
N LEU A 138 3.25 12.19 -3.31
CA LEU A 138 2.47 11.87 -4.51
C LEU A 138 3.38 11.57 -5.70
N PHE A 139 3.05 10.51 -6.42
CA PHE A 139 3.81 10.12 -7.60
C PHE A 139 3.54 11.08 -8.77
N GLY A 140 4.64 11.57 -9.37
CA GLY A 140 4.61 12.32 -10.62
C GLY A 140 4.82 11.41 -11.85
N GLY A 141 4.67 11.98 -13.05
CA GLY A 141 4.96 11.29 -14.31
C GLY A 141 3.92 10.23 -14.67
N VAL A 142 4.35 9.01 -14.99
CA VAL A 142 3.46 7.94 -15.52
C VAL A 142 2.34 7.54 -14.55
N TYR A 143 2.59 7.56 -13.26
CA TYR A 143 1.59 7.18 -12.25
C TYR A 143 0.51 8.24 -12.02
N SER A 144 0.81 9.49 -12.37
CA SER A 144 -0.14 10.60 -12.26
C SER A 144 -0.78 10.98 -13.60
N GLN A 145 -0.58 10.19 -14.66
CA GLN A 145 -1.23 10.44 -15.95
C GLN A 145 -2.75 10.40 -15.78
N GLY A 146 -3.39 11.50 -16.15
CA GLY A 146 -4.83 11.68 -15.97
C GLY A 146 -5.24 12.17 -14.57
N SER A 147 -4.30 12.36 -13.63
CA SER A 147 -4.61 12.96 -12.32
C SER A 147 -5.02 14.43 -12.41
N GLY A 148 -4.63 15.14 -13.49
CA GLY A 148 -4.84 16.56 -13.66
C GLY A 148 -3.94 17.43 -12.75
N LEU A 149 -2.93 16.86 -12.08
CA LEU A 149 -2.02 17.54 -11.17
C LEU A 149 -0.63 17.70 -11.79
N ASN A 150 -0.03 18.89 -11.66
CA ASN A 150 1.29 19.21 -12.19
C ASN A 150 2.37 19.09 -11.11
N LEU A 151 2.73 17.86 -10.75
CA LEU A 151 3.58 17.55 -9.60
C LEU A 151 5.07 17.82 -9.83
N LEU A 152 5.62 17.37 -10.96
CA LEU A 152 7.08 17.45 -11.20
C LEU A 152 7.64 18.88 -11.22
N PRO A 153 7.01 19.87 -11.88
CA PRO A 153 7.44 21.25 -11.78
C PRO A 153 7.34 21.81 -10.37
N TYR A 154 6.33 21.39 -9.61
CA TYR A 154 6.18 21.80 -8.22
C TYR A 154 7.31 21.27 -7.34
N TYR A 155 7.61 19.96 -7.39
CA TYR A 155 8.72 19.40 -6.62
C TYR A 155 10.07 20.04 -6.96
N LYS A 156 10.31 20.37 -8.25
CA LYS A 156 11.52 21.07 -8.68
C LYS A 156 11.64 22.50 -8.14
N ALA A 157 10.54 23.13 -7.79
CA ALA A 157 10.52 24.48 -7.21
C ALA A 157 10.77 24.49 -5.70
N LEU A 158 10.74 23.33 -5.03
CA LEU A 158 10.90 23.20 -3.59
C LEU A 158 12.34 22.80 -3.22
N ASN A 159 12.80 23.27 -2.07
CA ASN A 159 13.98 22.74 -1.38
C ASN A 159 13.56 21.78 -0.26
N GLY A 160 14.52 21.13 0.41
CA GLY A 160 14.24 20.17 1.47
C GLY A 160 13.45 20.76 2.65
N ALA A 161 13.72 22.00 3.04
CA ALA A 161 12.99 22.68 4.13
C ALA A 161 11.53 22.96 3.74
N ASP A 162 11.28 23.36 2.49
CA ASP A 162 9.93 23.58 1.97
C ASP A 162 9.12 22.29 1.99
N ILE A 163 9.75 21.15 1.62
CA ILE A 163 9.11 19.83 1.65
C ILE A 163 8.75 19.43 3.08
N VAL A 164 9.66 19.59 4.03
CA VAL A 164 9.40 19.27 5.44
C VAL A 164 8.26 20.12 5.99
N ALA A 165 8.29 21.44 5.72
CA ALA A 165 7.22 22.36 6.15
C ALA A 165 5.87 22.02 5.50
N GLY A 166 5.87 21.74 4.19
CA GLY A 166 4.66 21.36 3.47
C GLY A 166 4.08 20.01 3.94
N ARG A 167 4.95 19.02 4.20
CA ARG A 167 4.53 17.74 4.78
C ARG A 167 3.91 17.92 6.18
N LEU A 168 4.50 18.77 7.02
CA LEU A 168 3.94 19.07 8.33
C LEU A 168 2.51 19.63 8.22
N GLU A 169 2.27 20.54 7.29
CA GLU A 169 0.94 21.11 7.05
C GLU A 169 -0.06 20.04 6.55
N VAL A 170 0.39 19.16 5.64
CA VAL A 170 -0.44 18.05 5.17
C VAL A 170 -0.83 17.12 6.32
N VAL A 171 0.12 16.66 7.14
CA VAL A 171 -0.20 15.73 8.23
C VAL A 171 -1.04 16.39 9.34
N ARG A 172 -0.85 17.68 9.61
CA ARG A 172 -1.75 18.46 10.50
C ARG A 172 -3.17 18.50 9.94
N THR A 173 -3.31 18.74 8.63
CA THR A 173 -4.60 18.76 7.97
C THR A 173 -5.26 17.37 8.01
N ILE A 174 -4.51 16.30 7.78
CA ILE A 174 -5.01 14.92 7.91
C ILE A 174 -5.52 14.66 9.34
N VAL A 175 -4.74 14.98 10.37
CA VAL A 175 -5.16 14.77 11.78
C VAL A 175 -6.41 15.56 12.12
N ARG A 176 -6.49 16.82 11.69
CA ARG A 176 -7.63 17.71 11.99
C ARG A 176 -8.90 17.35 11.25
N GLU A 177 -8.79 17.08 9.94
CA GLU A 177 -9.94 16.97 9.03
C GLU A 177 -10.35 15.53 8.74
N VAL A 178 -9.36 14.62 8.56
CA VAL A 178 -9.60 13.22 8.21
C VAL A 178 -9.72 12.35 9.46
N ARG A 179 -8.94 12.62 10.51
CA ARG A 179 -8.98 11.91 11.81
C ARG A 179 -8.82 10.40 11.66
N PRO A 180 -7.76 9.91 11.04
CA PRO A 180 -7.54 8.49 10.88
C PRO A 180 -7.27 7.80 12.23
N ASP A 181 -7.48 6.48 12.30
CA ASP A 181 -7.05 5.68 13.45
C ASP A 181 -5.53 5.52 13.47
N TYR A 182 -4.93 5.35 12.27
CA TYR A 182 -3.49 5.20 12.08
C TYR A 182 -3.02 6.16 10.99
N LEU A 183 -1.99 6.92 11.29
CA LEU A 183 -1.32 7.82 10.34
C LEU A 183 0.13 7.41 10.19
N ASN A 184 0.47 6.84 9.05
CA ASN A 184 1.83 6.58 8.65
C ASN A 184 2.42 7.88 8.06
N LEU A 185 3.46 8.41 8.69
CA LEU A 185 4.11 9.68 8.32
C LEU A 185 5.06 9.54 7.14
N GLY A 186 5.35 8.32 6.73
CA GLY A 186 6.13 7.96 5.55
C GLY A 186 6.71 6.57 5.68
N SER A 187 6.74 5.89 4.56
CA SER A 187 7.48 4.66 4.29
C SER A 187 8.28 4.90 3.01
N GLU A 188 9.17 4.01 2.61
CA GLU A 188 9.93 4.12 1.37
C GLU A 188 10.74 5.44 1.23
N PRO A 189 11.72 5.71 2.11
CA PRO A 189 12.52 6.92 2.06
C PRO A 189 13.27 7.11 0.72
N ASP A 190 13.73 6.01 0.10
CA ASP A 190 14.36 5.99 -1.22
C ASP A 190 13.42 6.49 -2.33
N THR A 191 12.18 6.03 -2.34
CA THR A 191 11.13 6.48 -3.26
C THR A 191 10.84 7.97 -3.07
N GLN A 192 10.73 8.42 -1.82
CA GLN A 192 10.44 9.83 -1.49
C GLN A 192 11.56 10.76 -1.95
N GLY A 193 12.82 10.44 -1.65
CA GLY A 193 13.97 11.23 -2.06
C GLY A 193 14.10 11.32 -3.57
N LYS A 194 13.84 10.21 -4.28
CA LYS A 194 13.86 10.17 -5.74
C LYS A 194 12.76 11.06 -6.36
N LEU A 195 11.52 10.96 -5.88
CA LEU A 195 10.39 11.72 -6.42
C LEU A 195 10.54 13.22 -6.21
N THR A 196 11.11 13.63 -5.09
CA THR A 196 11.29 15.05 -4.74
C THR A 196 12.61 15.64 -5.23
N GLY A 197 13.57 14.79 -5.64
CA GLY A 197 14.93 15.22 -5.94
C GLY A 197 15.72 15.65 -4.71
N GLN A 198 15.31 15.22 -3.50
CA GLN A 198 15.95 15.56 -2.22
C GLN A 198 16.63 14.32 -1.63
N PRO A 199 17.92 14.06 -1.96
CA PRO A 199 18.59 12.82 -1.56
C PRO A 199 18.73 12.66 -0.03
N ASP A 200 18.77 13.75 0.73
CA ASP A 200 18.88 13.70 2.18
C ASP A 200 17.69 12.97 2.82
N ILE A 201 16.48 13.07 2.24
CA ILE A 201 15.28 12.34 2.70
C ILE A 201 15.47 10.82 2.55
N SER A 202 16.36 10.39 1.64
CA SER A 202 16.66 8.97 1.41
C SER A 202 17.74 8.41 2.33
N THR A 203 18.26 9.20 3.25
CA THR A 203 19.24 8.72 4.24
C THR A 203 18.58 8.35 5.56
N PRO A 204 19.13 7.39 6.35
CA PRO A 204 18.56 7.06 7.67
C PRO A 204 18.41 8.28 8.57
N ASP A 205 19.43 9.13 8.66
CA ASP A 205 19.41 10.34 9.51
C ASP A 205 18.39 11.38 8.99
N GLY A 206 18.39 11.67 7.69
CA GLY A 206 17.51 12.68 7.11
C GLY A 206 16.04 12.26 7.21
N PHE A 207 15.71 11.01 6.90
CA PHE A 207 14.35 10.49 7.03
C PHE A 207 13.89 10.46 8.48
N SER A 208 14.71 9.95 9.39
CA SER A 208 14.37 9.87 10.81
C SER A 208 14.27 11.26 11.46
N GLY A 209 15.17 12.18 11.10
CA GLY A 209 15.13 13.56 11.55
C GLY A 209 13.86 14.30 11.11
N MET A 210 13.49 14.16 9.83
CA MET A 210 12.22 14.69 9.32
C MET A 210 11.02 14.07 10.06
N THR A 211 11.00 12.76 10.21
CA THR A 211 9.90 12.06 10.89
C THR A 211 9.79 12.46 12.36
N ALA A 212 10.92 12.58 13.08
CA ALA A 212 10.96 13.04 14.46
C ALA A 212 10.36 14.45 14.59
N HIS A 213 10.73 15.35 13.67
CA HIS A 213 10.16 16.71 13.63
C HIS A 213 8.64 16.68 13.41
N LEU A 214 8.14 15.89 12.47
CA LEU A 214 6.70 15.77 12.23
C LEU A 214 5.96 15.24 13.46
N VAL A 215 6.49 14.20 14.12
CA VAL A 215 5.92 13.63 15.34
C VAL A 215 5.85 14.63 16.47
N GLU A 216 6.96 15.33 16.74
CA GLU A 216 7.04 16.35 17.79
C GLU A 216 6.00 17.45 17.57
N GLN A 217 5.93 18.01 16.37
CA GLN A 217 5.00 19.06 16.00
C GLN A 217 3.53 18.63 16.06
N LEU A 218 3.23 17.41 15.64
CA LEU A 218 1.88 16.84 15.73
C LEU A 218 1.47 16.63 17.18
N ARG A 219 2.34 16.07 18.03
CA ARG A 219 2.05 15.85 19.43
C ARG A 219 1.84 17.17 20.18
N ALA A 220 2.63 18.19 19.87
CA ALA A 220 2.44 19.54 20.43
C ALA A 220 1.10 20.17 20.04
N SER A 221 0.59 19.86 18.84
CA SER A 221 -0.70 20.36 18.33
C SER A 221 -1.91 19.53 18.80
N GLY A 222 -1.66 18.30 19.30
CA GLY A 222 -2.68 17.32 19.66
C GLY A 222 -3.07 16.41 18.49
N VAL A 223 -2.92 15.12 18.68
CA VAL A 223 -3.23 14.07 17.66
C VAL A 223 -4.53 13.31 17.95
N GLY A 224 -5.23 13.66 19.02
CA GLY A 224 -6.44 12.96 19.44
C GLY A 224 -6.18 11.47 19.71
N LYS A 225 -6.92 10.60 19.01
CA LYS A 225 -6.77 9.15 19.11
C LYS A 225 -5.89 8.55 17.99
N THR A 226 -5.42 9.36 17.05
CA THR A 226 -4.61 8.90 15.92
C THR A 226 -3.27 8.36 16.42
N ARG A 227 -2.93 7.15 16.05
CA ARG A 227 -1.60 6.57 16.28
C ARG A 227 -0.68 6.95 15.13
N LEU A 228 0.53 7.39 15.45
CA LEU A 228 1.52 7.84 14.49
C LEU A 228 2.53 6.73 14.20
N GLY A 229 2.77 6.43 12.93
CA GLY A 229 3.76 5.47 12.47
C GLY A 229 4.70 6.04 11.43
N ALA A 230 5.77 5.34 11.18
CA ALA A 230 6.67 5.52 10.05
C ALA A 230 7.43 4.21 9.79
N GLY A 231 7.98 4.05 8.61
CA GLY A 231 8.64 2.79 8.31
C GLY A 231 9.44 2.76 7.02
N ILE A 232 9.69 1.55 6.53
CA ILE A 232 10.54 1.27 5.38
C ILE A 232 10.01 0.09 4.56
N GLY A 233 10.46 0.00 3.30
CA GLY A 233 10.29 -1.20 2.50
C GLY A 233 11.30 -2.30 2.87
N THR A 234 10.92 -3.57 2.75
CA THR A 234 11.82 -4.71 2.97
C THR A 234 13.00 -4.76 2.01
N TRP A 235 12.95 -4.02 0.92
CA TRP A 235 14.04 -3.88 -0.06
C TRP A 235 15.09 -2.83 0.33
N GLN A 236 14.83 -2.01 1.36
CA GLN A 236 15.73 -0.97 1.79
C GLN A 236 17.08 -1.56 2.22
N GLN A 237 18.18 -1.08 1.62
CA GLN A 237 19.51 -1.65 1.85
C GLN A 237 19.98 -1.42 3.29
N ASP A 238 19.81 -0.21 3.81
CA ASP A 238 20.23 0.18 5.16
C ASP A 238 19.08 0.07 6.19
N GLY A 239 18.19 -0.93 6.01
CA GLY A 239 16.96 -1.07 6.78
C GLY A 239 17.17 -1.12 8.29
N GLU A 240 18.22 -1.80 8.75
CA GLU A 240 18.57 -1.85 10.18
C GLU A 240 18.92 -0.45 10.74
N ALA A 241 19.68 0.36 10.00
CA ALA A 241 20.02 1.73 10.42
C ALA A 241 18.76 2.62 10.52
N TYR A 242 17.83 2.51 9.56
CA TYR A 242 16.53 3.19 9.68
C TYR A 242 15.75 2.74 10.90
N LEU A 243 15.65 1.43 11.15
CA LEU A 243 14.90 0.89 12.30
C LEU A 243 15.48 1.35 13.62
N GLN A 244 16.82 1.32 13.77
CA GLN A 244 17.49 1.81 14.97
C GLN A 244 17.13 3.26 15.30
N LEU A 245 17.07 4.15 14.27
CA LEU A 245 16.68 5.54 14.46
C LEU A 245 15.18 5.69 14.71
N LEU A 246 14.33 4.96 13.97
CA LEU A 246 12.88 4.97 14.17
C LEU A 246 12.47 4.48 15.56
N CYS A 247 13.22 3.55 16.15
CA CYS A 247 13.03 3.11 17.52
C CYS A 247 13.24 4.22 18.57
N GLN A 248 14.06 5.22 18.27
CA GLN A 248 14.41 6.30 19.19
C GLN A 248 13.45 7.49 19.15
N ILE A 249 12.60 7.57 18.12
CA ILE A 249 11.66 8.66 17.96
C ILE A 249 10.27 8.31 18.50
N GLY A 250 9.43 9.34 18.70
CA GLY A 250 8.13 9.25 19.37
C GLY A 250 6.99 8.63 18.54
N ILE A 251 7.27 7.78 17.56
CA ILE A 251 6.22 7.03 16.82
C ILE A 251 5.58 5.95 17.69
N ASP A 252 4.34 5.59 17.39
CA ASP A 252 3.57 4.56 18.10
C ASP A 252 3.74 3.16 17.49
N PHE A 253 4.17 3.07 16.22
CA PHE A 253 4.40 1.81 15.52
C PHE A 253 5.40 1.98 14.36
N VAL A 254 6.03 0.90 13.97
CA VAL A 254 6.84 0.80 12.75
C VAL A 254 5.97 0.21 11.65
N ASP A 255 6.00 0.80 10.45
CA ASP A 255 5.33 0.29 9.28
C ASP A 255 6.31 -0.37 8.31
N LEU A 256 5.93 -1.50 7.74
CA LEU A 256 6.73 -2.21 6.74
C LEU A 256 5.95 -2.36 5.43
N HIS A 257 6.61 -2.03 4.31
CA HIS A 257 6.11 -2.34 2.98
C HIS A 257 6.76 -3.62 2.43
N VAL A 258 5.93 -4.50 1.84
CA VAL A 258 6.37 -5.83 1.39
C VAL A 258 5.95 -6.03 -0.06
N TYR A 259 6.84 -5.74 -1.00
CA TYR A 259 6.56 -5.86 -2.43
C TYR A 259 7.43 -6.88 -3.15
N PRO A 260 8.74 -6.66 -3.32
CA PRO A 260 9.57 -7.65 -3.97
C PRO A 260 9.89 -8.79 -2.98
N VAL A 261 10.04 -9.97 -3.53
CA VAL A 261 10.49 -11.15 -2.78
C VAL A 261 11.88 -11.62 -3.24
N ASN A 262 12.57 -10.75 -3.98
CA ASN A 262 13.91 -10.96 -4.49
C ASN A 262 14.93 -11.11 -3.35
N GLY A 263 16.05 -11.79 -3.61
CA GLY A 263 17.08 -11.97 -2.59
C GLY A 263 16.53 -12.59 -1.29
N ASP A 264 16.74 -11.89 -0.18
CA ASP A 264 16.36 -12.30 1.19
C ASP A 264 15.21 -11.47 1.79
N MET A 265 14.47 -10.74 0.98
CA MET A 265 13.50 -9.72 1.45
C MET A 265 12.40 -10.27 2.37
N LEU A 266 11.94 -11.50 2.14
CA LEU A 266 10.99 -12.15 3.06
C LEU A 266 11.64 -12.55 4.40
N ASN A 267 12.95 -12.79 4.42
CA ASN A 267 13.68 -12.97 5.68
C ASN A 267 13.89 -11.63 6.40
N ARG A 268 14.16 -10.55 5.66
CA ARG A 268 14.25 -9.20 6.23
C ARG A 268 12.94 -8.78 6.88
N LEU A 269 11.79 -9.11 6.27
CA LEU A 269 10.49 -8.88 6.90
C LEU A 269 10.43 -9.45 8.33
N ILE A 270 10.92 -10.68 8.52
CA ILE A 270 10.95 -11.32 9.84
C ILE A 270 11.94 -10.59 10.76
N THR A 271 13.16 -10.33 10.28
CA THR A 271 14.21 -9.66 11.06
C THR A 271 13.79 -8.26 11.48
N TYR A 272 13.29 -7.44 10.56
CA TYR A 272 12.85 -6.07 10.84
C TYR A 272 11.67 -6.03 11.82
N THR A 273 10.76 -7.01 11.70
CA THR A 273 9.66 -7.14 12.67
C THR A 273 10.19 -7.48 14.07
N ASP A 274 11.18 -8.38 14.17
CA ASP A 274 11.77 -8.75 15.45
C ASP A 274 12.55 -7.60 16.09
N GLU A 275 13.30 -6.84 15.30
CA GLU A 275 14.03 -5.64 15.75
C GLU A 275 13.08 -4.54 16.27
N ALA A 276 12.04 -4.23 15.52
CA ALA A 276 11.05 -3.24 15.94
C ALA A 276 10.32 -3.66 17.23
N ASN A 277 9.93 -4.93 17.34
CA ASN A 277 9.33 -5.47 18.55
C ASN A 277 10.30 -5.44 19.74
N ALA A 278 11.59 -5.74 19.52
CA ALA A 278 12.63 -5.71 20.57
C ALA A 278 12.84 -4.30 21.15
N CYS A 279 12.62 -3.24 20.37
CA CYS A 279 12.64 -1.86 20.87
C CYS A 279 11.27 -1.37 21.38
N GLY A 280 10.28 -2.25 21.49
CA GLY A 280 8.93 -1.94 22.02
C GLY A 280 8.02 -1.23 21.03
N LYS A 281 8.31 -1.26 19.72
CA LYS A 281 7.44 -0.71 18.69
C LYS A 281 6.61 -1.82 18.04
N PRO A 282 5.27 -1.84 18.20
CA PRO A 282 4.42 -2.73 17.41
C PRO A 282 4.67 -2.52 15.91
N VAL A 283 4.55 -3.59 15.14
CA VAL A 283 4.74 -3.53 13.69
C VAL A 283 3.40 -3.60 12.96
N ALA A 284 3.30 -2.85 11.88
CA ALA A 284 2.20 -2.88 10.94
C ALA A 284 2.72 -3.13 9.52
N ILE A 285 1.85 -3.59 8.63
CA ILE A 285 2.10 -3.68 7.19
C ILE A 285 0.97 -2.94 6.49
N SER A 286 1.24 -1.71 6.04
CA SER A 286 0.26 -0.89 5.32
C SER A 286 0.13 -1.31 3.86
N GLU A 287 1.22 -1.80 3.27
CA GLU A 287 1.26 -2.22 1.89
C GLU A 287 1.99 -3.55 1.73
N ALA A 288 1.34 -4.51 1.10
CA ALA A 288 1.96 -5.79 0.76
C ALA A 288 1.36 -6.35 -0.52
N TRP A 289 2.21 -6.75 -1.45
CA TRP A 289 1.82 -7.50 -2.62
C TRP A 289 2.99 -8.30 -3.20
N LEU A 290 2.70 -9.42 -3.86
CA LEU A 290 3.69 -10.24 -4.55
C LEU A 290 4.02 -9.60 -5.90
N GLN A 291 4.97 -8.66 -5.95
CA GLN A 291 5.40 -8.00 -7.19
C GLN A 291 6.15 -8.99 -8.09
N LYS A 292 5.74 -9.10 -9.36
CA LYS A 292 6.32 -10.06 -10.34
C LYS A 292 7.57 -9.47 -10.99
N GLN A 293 8.67 -9.41 -10.22
CA GLN A 293 9.93 -8.79 -10.59
C GLN A 293 11.08 -9.82 -10.65
N ARG A 294 11.86 -9.79 -11.73
CA ARG A 294 13.07 -10.63 -11.86
C ARG A 294 14.24 -10.03 -11.09
N ASP A 295 15.18 -10.85 -10.63
CA ASP A 295 16.38 -10.36 -9.93
C ASP A 295 17.18 -9.36 -10.79
N ALA A 296 17.29 -9.58 -12.10
CA ALA A 296 17.96 -8.64 -13.01
C ALA A 296 17.21 -7.30 -13.19
N GLU A 297 15.90 -7.28 -12.97
CA GLU A 297 15.10 -6.05 -13.00
C GLU A 297 15.23 -5.30 -11.67
N PHE A 298 15.25 -6.02 -10.56
CA PHE A 298 15.45 -5.44 -9.24
C PHE A 298 16.79 -4.71 -9.10
N ALA A 299 17.84 -5.23 -9.75
CA ALA A 299 19.16 -4.59 -9.76
C ALA A 299 19.20 -3.22 -10.50
N LYS A 300 18.15 -2.87 -11.25
CA LYS A 300 18.04 -1.57 -11.92
C LYS A 300 17.31 -0.58 -11.04
N ILE A 301 17.92 0.58 -10.81
CA ILE A 301 17.40 1.66 -9.94
C ILE A 301 15.97 2.09 -10.29
N ASP A 302 15.56 1.96 -11.59
CA ASP A 302 14.26 2.41 -12.07
C ASP A 302 13.19 1.31 -12.18
N ALA A 303 13.50 0.10 -11.77
CA ALA A 303 12.56 -1.03 -11.88
C ALA A 303 11.25 -0.81 -11.11
N ALA A 304 11.30 -0.10 -9.98
CA ALA A 304 10.11 0.24 -9.18
C ALA A 304 9.12 1.17 -9.92
N PHE A 305 9.56 1.84 -10.99
CA PHE A 305 8.75 2.77 -11.79
C PHE A 305 8.46 2.23 -13.21
N ASP A 306 8.75 0.96 -13.46
CA ASP A 306 8.51 0.33 -14.77
C ASP A 306 7.08 -0.25 -14.84
N ASN A 307 6.23 0.39 -15.64
CA ASN A 307 4.87 -0.07 -15.90
C ASN A 307 4.79 -1.51 -16.42
N ALA A 308 5.84 -2.01 -17.09
CA ALA A 308 5.85 -3.39 -17.59
C ALA A 308 5.90 -4.42 -16.44
N ILE A 309 6.51 -4.08 -15.31
CA ILE A 309 6.55 -4.93 -14.13
C ILE A 309 5.15 -4.99 -13.51
N TYR A 310 4.52 -3.85 -13.28
CA TYR A 310 3.17 -3.79 -12.67
C TYR A 310 2.07 -4.38 -13.56
N ALA A 311 2.22 -4.26 -14.89
CA ALA A 311 1.25 -4.82 -15.82
C ALA A 311 1.21 -6.37 -15.78
N ARG A 312 2.31 -7.03 -15.39
CA ARG A 312 2.40 -8.51 -15.27
C ARG A 312 1.44 -9.05 -14.20
N ASP A 313 1.20 -8.29 -13.15
CA ASP A 313 0.31 -8.69 -12.05
C ASP A 313 -1.13 -8.95 -12.51
N ALA A 314 -1.51 -8.43 -13.67
CA ALA A 314 -2.88 -8.50 -14.17
C ALA A 314 -3.34 -9.91 -14.54
N PHE A 315 -2.44 -10.87 -14.76
CA PHE A 315 -2.79 -12.17 -15.36
C PHE A 315 -3.24 -13.22 -14.34
N SER A 316 -4.29 -13.95 -14.68
CA SER A 316 -4.95 -14.96 -13.84
C SER A 316 -4.05 -16.13 -13.44
N PHE A 317 -3.01 -16.46 -14.23
CA PHE A 317 -2.09 -17.55 -13.90
C PHE A 317 -1.22 -17.26 -12.66
N TRP A 318 -1.13 -16.01 -12.19
CA TRP A 318 -0.48 -15.66 -10.94
C TRP A 318 -1.31 -15.96 -9.69
N SER A 319 -2.63 -16.08 -9.82
CA SER A 319 -3.55 -16.26 -8.68
C SER A 319 -3.12 -17.34 -7.68
N PRO A 320 -2.56 -18.51 -8.08
CA PRO A 320 -2.11 -19.51 -7.10
C PRO A 320 -0.98 -19.00 -6.18
N LEU A 321 -0.04 -18.23 -6.74
CA LEU A 321 1.05 -17.63 -5.95
C LEU A 321 0.57 -16.48 -5.08
N ASP A 322 -0.30 -15.61 -5.60
CA ASP A 322 -0.88 -14.50 -4.86
C ASP A 322 -1.66 -15.02 -3.65
N ARG A 323 -2.46 -16.07 -3.82
CA ARG A 323 -3.16 -16.75 -2.72
C ARG A 323 -2.19 -17.26 -1.66
N LYS A 324 -1.15 -17.99 -2.08
CA LYS A 324 -0.15 -18.56 -1.18
C LYS A 324 0.55 -17.46 -0.37
N PHE A 325 0.95 -16.38 -1.04
CA PHE A 325 1.59 -15.24 -0.41
C PHE A 325 0.69 -14.58 0.64
N LEU A 326 -0.56 -14.26 0.31
CA LEU A 326 -1.50 -13.63 1.22
C LEU A 326 -1.83 -14.50 2.43
N VAL A 327 -2.04 -15.82 2.22
CA VAL A 327 -2.27 -16.76 3.33
C VAL A 327 -1.05 -16.85 4.25
N SER A 328 0.16 -16.88 3.68
CA SER A 328 1.40 -16.90 4.47
C SER A 328 1.58 -15.60 5.26
N LEU A 329 1.26 -14.43 4.67
CA LEU A 329 1.29 -13.15 5.37
C LEU A 329 0.25 -13.07 6.49
N THR A 330 -0.95 -13.62 6.30
CA THR A 330 -1.97 -13.68 7.35
C THR A 330 -1.47 -14.46 8.56
N ARG A 331 -0.87 -15.64 8.34
CA ARG A 331 -0.24 -16.43 9.40
C ARG A 331 0.93 -15.70 10.06
N PHE A 332 1.75 -15.04 9.26
CA PHE A 332 2.85 -14.19 9.74
C PHE A 332 2.33 -13.06 10.64
N ALA A 333 1.26 -12.41 10.25
CA ALA A 333 0.64 -11.34 11.02
C ALA A 333 0.18 -11.82 12.41
N HIS A 334 -0.39 -13.00 12.50
CA HIS A 334 -0.74 -13.62 13.80
C HIS A 334 0.51 -14.01 14.59
N TRP A 335 1.48 -14.69 13.96
CA TRP A 335 2.72 -15.10 14.62
C TRP A 335 3.49 -13.94 15.23
N LYS A 336 3.56 -12.82 14.53
CA LYS A 336 4.31 -11.63 14.94
C LYS A 336 3.47 -10.59 15.69
N HIS A 337 2.18 -10.88 15.93
CA HIS A 337 1.26 -9.95 16.60
C HIS A 337 1.22 -8.58 15.94
N LEU A 338 1.13 -8.55 14.61
CA LEU A 338 1.08 -7.28 13.88
C LEU A 338 -0.12 -6.45 14.32
N LEU A 339 0.05 -5.14 14.30
CA LEU A 339 -1.01 -4.17 14.58
C LEU A 339 -2.11 -4.25 13.51
N TYR A 340 -1.69 -4.26 12.25
CA TYR A 340 -2.56 -4.52 11.10
C TYR A 340 -1.74 -5.08 9.92
N LEU A 341 -2.47 -5.72 9.00
CA LEU A 341 -1.97 -6.18 7.70
C LEU A 341 -2.94 -5.71 6.61
N SER A 342 -2.46 -4.93 5.65
CA SER A 342 -3.25 -4.37 4.56
C SER A 342 -2.61 -4.69 3.20
N PRO A 343 -3.11 -5.68 2.44
CA PRO A 343 -2.71 -5.90 1.06
C PRO A 343 -2.99 -4.68 0.17
N PHE A 344 -2.01 -4.35 -0.72
CA PHE A 344 -2.06 -3.14 -1.54
C PHE A 344 -2.93 -3.31 -2.80
N TRP A 345 -2.61 -4.25 -3.69
CA TRP A 345 -3.33 -4.41 -4.96
C TRP A 345 -4.68 -5.13 -4.80
N SER A 346 -5.59 -4.57 -3.98
CA SER A 346 -6.93 -5.13 -3.71
C SER A 346 -7.77 -5.36 -4.98
N LYS A 347 -7.45 -4.72 -6.11
CA LYS A 347 -8.12 -4.96 -7.41
C LYS A 347 -8.09 -6.45 -7.83
N PHE A 348 -7.06 -7.19 -7.44
CA PHE A 348 -6.93 -8.61 -7.74
C PHE A 348 -7.79 -9.51 -6.85
N PHE A 349 -8.45 -8.94 -5.85
CA PHE A 349 -9.53 -9.64 -5.16
C PHE A 349 -10.79 -9.76 -6.02
N TRP A 350 -10.90 -8.91 -7.05
CA TRP A 350 -12.09 -8.79 -7.88
C TRP A 350 -11.89 -9.34 -9.29
N ALA A 351 -10.79 -9.05 -9.96
CA ALA A 351 -10.55 -9.52 -11.32
C ALA A 351 -9.06 -9.72 -11.65
N TYR A 352 -8.83 -10.68 -12.54
CA TYR A 352 -7.61 -10.86 -13.32
C TYR A 352 -7.94 -10.85 -14.80
N LEU A 353 -6.94 -10.72 -15.65
CA LEU A 353 -7.03 -10.83 -17.09
C LEU A 353 -6.52 -12.19 -17.57
N GLU A 354 -7.13 -12.72 -18.64
CA GLU A 354 -6.67 -13.94 -19.28
C GLU A 354 -5.50 -13.64 -20.21
N TYR A 355 -4.35 -14.29 -19.98
CA TYR A 355 -3.12 -14.05 -20.75
C TYR A 355 -3.32 -14.30 -22.26
N ASP A 356 -3.98 -15.39 -22.65
CA ASP A 356 -4.20 -15.76 -24.05
C ASP A 356 -4.95 -14.67 -24.84
N LYS A 357 -5.77 -13.87 -24.16
CA LYS A 357 -6.56 -12.80 -24.76
C LYS A 357 -5.85 -11.45 -24.75
N THR A 358 -5.04 -11.18 -23.73
CA THR A 358 -4.55 -9.82 -23.42
C THR A 358 -3.03 -9.72 -23.38
N GLY A 359 -2.29 -10.81 -23.35
CA GLY A 359 -0.83 -10.82 -23.15
C GLY A 359 -0.02 -10.10 -24.22
N ARG A 360 -0.64 -9.74 -25.37
CA ARG A 360 -0.01 -8.97 -26.45
C ARG A 360 -0.27 -7.45 -26.35
N LEU A 361 -1.08 -7.01 -25.40
CA LEU A 361 -1.38 -5.59 -25.19
C LEU A 361 -0.17 -4.87 -24.60
N SER A 362 -0.09 -3.56 -24.84
CA SER A 362 0.93 -2.74 -24.17
C SER A 362 0.71 -2.71 -22.66
N SER A 363 1.77 -2.47 -21.89
CA SER A 363 1.68 -2.38 -20.42
C SER A 363 0.65 -1.34 -19.96
N GLN A 364 0.61 -0.19 -20.64
CA GLN A 364 -0.38 0.85 -20.33
C GLN A 364 -1.82 0.36 -20.58
N THR A 365 -2.06 -0.34 -21.69
CA THR A 365 -3.37 -0.91 -22.01
C THR A 365 -3.74 -2.00 -21.02
N LEU A 366 -2.81 -2.89 -20.66
CA LEU A 366 -3.03 -3.94 -19.65
C LEU A 366 -3.43 -3.36 -18.30
N MET A 367 -2.76 -2.30 -17.84
CA MET A 367 -3.10 -1.63 -16.58
C MET A 367 -4.51 -1.04 -16.63
N ALA A 368 -4.87 -0.40 -17.74
CA ALA A 368 -6.22 0.16 -17.94
C ALA A 368 -7.30 -0.92 -18.00
N GLU A 369 -7.05 -2.03 -18.73
CA GLU A 369 -7.98 -3.16 -18.82
C GLU A 369 -8.14 -3.86 -17.45
N SER A 370 -7.04 -4.04 -16.70
CA SER A 370 -7.08 -4.59 -15.35
C SER A 370 -7.94 -3.73 -14.42
N ALA A 371 -7.79 -2.40 -14.47
CA ALA A 371 -8.61 -1.49 -13.68
C ALA A 371 -10.10 -1.54 -14.08
N ARG A 372 -10.40 -1.61 -15.38
CA ARG A 372 -11.78 -1.75 -15.87
C ARG A 372 -12.43 -3.08 -15.46
N ALA A 373 -11.69 -4.18 -15.58
CA ALA A 373 -12.17 -5.50 -15.17
C ALA A 373 -12.47 -5.53 -13.66
N ALA A 374 -11.58 -4.98 -12.84
CA ALA A 374 -11.81 -4.90 -11.40
C ALA A 374 -13.02 -4.02 -11.04
N ALA A 375 -13.21 -2.87 -11.70
CA ALA A 375 -14.36 -2.01 -11.48
C ALA A 375 -15.68 -2.71 -11.88
N ALA A 376 -15.70 -3.43 -12.99
CA ALA A 376 -16.88 -4.21 -13.41
C ALA A 376 -17.20 -5.33 -12.40
N ALA A 377 -16.19 -6.07 -11.95
CA ALA A 377 -16.34 -7.13 -10.95
C ALA A 377 -16.84 -6.58 -9.60
N LEU A 378 -16.33 -5.42 -9.16
CA LEU A 378 -16.82 -4.71 -7.97
C LEU A 378 -18.31 -4.38 -8.09
N MET A 379 -18.76 -3.87 -9.24
CA MET A 379 -20.19 -3.58 -9.47
C MET A 379 -21.04 -4.85 -9.38
N HIS A 380 -20.61 -5.95 -9.97
CA HIS A 380 -21.35 -7.23 -9.96
C HIS A 380 -21.21 -7.98 -8.62
N GLY A 381 -20.15 -7.73 -7.85
CA GLY A 381 -19.86 -8.45 -6.62
C GLY A 381 -19.09 -9.75 -6.86
N ASP A 382 -18.40 -9.86 -7.99
CA ASP A 382 -17.56 -11.01 -8.32
C ASP A 382 -16.29 -11.00 -7.44
N VAL A 383 -15.83 -12.20 -7.06
CA VAL A 383 -14.64 -12.38 -6.22
C VAL A 383 -13.74 -13.44 -6.86
N THR A 384 -12.46 -13.12 -7.03
CA THR A 384 -11.48 -14.06 -7.55
C THR A 384 -11.12 -15.13 -6.51
N PRO A 385 -10.46 -16.24 -6.96
CA PRO A 385 -9.87 -17.19 -6.01
C PRO A 385 -8.89 -16.56 -5.01
N THR A 386 -8.21 -15.46 -5.38
CA THR A 386 -7.31 -14.70 -4.49
C THR A 386 -8.09 -13.96 -3.41
N GLY A 387 -9.15 -13.24 -3.77
CA GLY A 387 -10.02 -12.58 -2.80
C GLY A 387 -10.73 -13.57 -1.87
N ALA A 388 -11.20 -14.70 -2.41
CA ALA A 388 -11.82 -15.77 -1.62
C ALA A 388 -10.84 -16.42 -0.63
N ALA A 389 -9.57 -16.61 -1.04
CA ALA A 389 -8.54 -17.14 -0.16
C ALA A 389 -8.19 -16.16 0.97
N TYR A 390 -8.08 -14.87 0.65
CA TYR A 390 -7.87 -13.84 1.68
C TYR A 390 -9.02 -13.80 2.68
N LYS A 391 -10.27 -13.78 2.18
CA LYS A 391 -11.48 -13.87 3.04
C LYS A 391 -11.41 -15.09 3.96
N ALA A 392 -11.08 -16.26 3.43
CA ALA A 392 -11.01 -17.49 4.23
C ALA A 392 -9.88 -17.42 5.27
N ALA A 393 -8.72 -16.86 4.90
CA ALA A 393 -7.57 -16.75 5.80
C ALA A 393 -7.86 -15.82 7.00
N ILE A 394 -8.49 -14.67 6.78
CA ILE A 394 -8.80 -13.72 7.85
C ILE A 394 -10.04 -14.10 8.68
N ALA A 395 -10.87 -15.03 8.20
CA ALA A 395 -12.04 -15.52 8.92
C ALA A 395 -11.75 -16.74 9.82
N GLN A 396 -10.62 -17.41 9.62
CA GLN A 396 -10.26 -18.63 10.38
C GLN A 396 -9.76 -18.31 11.80
N HIS A 397 -9.61 -17.06 12.10
CA HIS A 397 -8.97 -16.52 13.29
C HIS A 397 -9.75 -15.32 13.83
#